data_13521ae825e86e21c0cf44fedc1c31bd
#
_entry.id   13521ae825e86e21c0cf44fedc1c31bd
#
_cell.length_a   1.000
_cell.length_b   1.000
_cell.length_c   1.000
_cell.angle_alpha   90.00
_cell.angle_beta   90.00
_cell.angle_gamma   90.00
#
_symmetry.space_group_name_H-M   'P 1'
#
loop_
_entity.id
_entity.type
_entity.pdbx_description
1 polymer ?
#
loop_
_entity_poly.entity_id
_entity_poly.type
_entity_poly.pdbx_seq_one_letter_code
_entity_poly.pdbx_strand_id
1 'polypeptide(L)'
;MSIRSFLADFARSPSHKRWFIDWAACTLMLLLYRGILHHRSDGFHQQFTLNDPSIQHPHTDNQRVPEHLLTLLSVVLPISCIIFCSMLLKQRWARLNMGLLGFAMTIVITGCITELGKNLVGRPRPDFLARCK
;
A
#
# COMPACT_ATOMS: atom_id res chain seq x y z
N MET A 1 -36.07 -0.57 9.97
CA MET A 1 -35.05 -1.51 10.49
C MET A 1 -34.25 -0.75 11.54
N SER A 2 -34.37 -1.14 12.83
CA SER A 2 -33.76 -0.38 13.93
C SER A 2 -32.23 -0.62 13.95
N ILE A 3 -31.44 0.43 14.24
CA ILE A 3 -29.98 0.35 14.37
C ILE A 3 -29.56 -0.73 15.39
N ARG A 4 -30.40 -0.94 16.45
CA ARG A 4 -30.13 -1.96 17.47
C ARG A 4 -30.29 -3.40 16.95
N SER A 5 -31.27 -3.69 16.10
CA SER A 5 -31.41 -5.02 15.48
C SER A 5 -30.27 -5.29 14.50
N PHE A 6 -29.83 -4.29 13.76
CA PHE A 6 -28.68 -4.38 12.86
C PHE A 6 -27.39 -4.70 13.61
N LEU A 7 -27.11 -4.01 14.72
CA LEU A 7 -25.92 -4.25 15.55
C LEU A 7 -25.95 -5.64 16.22
N ALA A 8 -27.12 -6.12 16.64
CA ALA A 8 -27.25 -7.44 17.23
C ALA A 8 -27.07 -8.58 16.22
N ASP A 9 -27.58 -8.44 15.00
CA ASP A 9 -27.39 -9.40 13.92
C ASP A 9 -25.96 -9.38 13.42
N PHE A 10 -25.35 -8.19 13.39
CA PHE A 10 -23.95 -8.01 13.08
C PHE A 10 -23.05 -8.74 14.08
N ALA A 11 -23.26 -8.60 15.38
CA ALA A 11 -22.46 -9.22 16.43
C ALA A 11 -22.65 -10.77 16.52
N ARG A 12 -23.79 -11.29 16.06
CA ARG A 12 -24.13 -12.72 16.17
C ARG A 12 -23.64 -13.57 14.99
N SER A 13 -23.22 -12.96 13.88
CA SER A 13 -22.79 -13.67 12.69
C SER A 13 -21.39 -14.28 12.88
N PRO A 14 -21.19 -15.59 12.65
CA PRO A 14 -19.88 -16.24 12.74
C PRO A 14 -18.83 -15.70 11.75
N SER A 15 -19.26 -14.99 10.73
CA SER A 15 -18.37 -14.33 9.77
C SER A 15 -17.57 -13.15 10.40
N HIS A 16 -18.08 -12.51 11.49
CA HIS A 16 -17.38 -11.37 12.10
C HIS A 16 -16.07 -11.77 12.78
N LYS A 17 -16.01 -12.95 13.40
CA LYS A 17 -14.76 -13.46 14.00
C LYS A 17 -13.68 -13.66 12.92
N ARG A 18 -14.08 -14.15 11.74
CA ARG A 18 -13.15 -14.30 10.60
C ARG A 18 -12.69 -12.95 10.09
N TRP A 19 -13.56 -11.98 9.94
CA TRP A 19 -13.19 -10.63 9.52
C TRP A 19 -12.20 -9.97 10.48
N PHE A 20 -12.39 -10.16 11.78
CA PHE A 20 -11.46 -9.65 12.77
C PHE A 20 -10.07 -10.28 12.65
N ILE A 21 -10.01 -11.59 12.42
CA ILE A 21 -8.75 -12.31 12.20
C ILE A 21 -8.07 -11.82 10.92
N ASP A 22 -8.82 -11.65 9.84
CA ASP A 22 -8.29 -11.20 8.55
C ASP A 22 -7.73 -9.77 8.63
N TRP A 23 -8.44 -8.85 9.29
CA TRP A 23 -7.95 -7.50 9.54
C TRP A 23 -6.76 -7.48 10.51
N ALA A 24 -6.75 -8.32 11.53
CA ALA A 24 -5.62 -8.46 12.44
C ALA A 24 -4.39 -8.99 11.70
N ALA A 25 -4.55 -9.97 10.81
CA ALA A 25 -3.47 -10.46 9.97
C ALA A 25 -2.93 -9.36 9.03
N CYS A 26 -3.81 -8.59 8.40
CA CYS A 26 -3.43 -7.46 7.54
C CYS A 26 -2.64 -6.40 8.32
N THR A 27 -3.11 -6.02 9.51
CA THR A 27 -2.42 -5.04 10.37
C THR A 27 -1.09 -5.59 10.88
N LEU A 28 -1.01 -6.86 11.22
CA LEU A 28 0.24 -7.51 11.63
C LEU A 28 1.26 -7.49 10.48
N MET A 29 0.85 -7.83 9.25
CA MET A 29 1.71 -7.75 8.07
C MET A 29 2.19 -6.33 7.81
N LEU A 30 1.32 -5.32 7.98
CA LEU A 30 1.69 -3.91 7.84
C LEU A 30 2.72 -3.49 8.90
N LEU A 31 2.56 -3.92 10.15
CA LEU A 31 3.50 -3.64 11.24
C LEU A 31 4.85 -4.32 11.01
N LEU A 32 4.84 -5.57 10.54
CA LEU A 32 6.07 -6.28 10.16
C LEU A 32 6.78 -5.58 8.99
N TYR A 33 6.02 -5.14 7.99
CA TYR A 33 6.54 -4.37 6.87
C TYR A 33 7.22 -3.07 7.35
N ARG A 34 6.53 -2.29 8.19
CA ARG A 34 7.07 -1.04 8.74
C ARG A 34 8.25 -1.27 9.69
N GLY A 35 8.15 -2.25 10.59
CA GLY A 35 9.16 -2.50 11.61
C GLY A 35 10.43 -3.17 11.09
N ILE A 36 10.29 -4.16 10.21
CA ILE A 36 11.43 -4.96 9.75
C ILE A 36 12.04 -4.39 8.48
N LEU A 37 11.21 -4.09 7.48
CA LEU A 37 11.70 -3.68 6.16
C LEU A 37 12.04 -2.21 6.07
N HIS A 38 11.28 -1.34 6.73
CA HIS A 38 11.50 0.10 6.64
C HIS A 38 12.50 0.63 7.67
N HIS A 39 12.58 0.01 8.85
CA HIS A 39 13.48 0.47 9.93
C HIS A 39 14.87 -0.18 9.88
N ARG A 40 15.01 -1.32 9.21
CA ARG A 40 16.27 -2.07 9.04
C ARG A 40 16.94 -1.83 7.68
N SER A 41 16.75 -0.66 7.11
CA SER A 41 17.20 -0.36 5.75
C SER A 41 18.68 0.04 5.61
N ASP A 42 19.58 -0.62 6.35
CA ASP A 42 20.97 -0.72 5.89
C ASP A 42 21.02 -1.79 4.79
N GLY A 43 20.28 -1.53 3.69
CA GLY A 43 20.27 -2.39 2.51
C GLY A 43 21.64 -2.41 1.83
N PHE A 44 21.79 -3.33 0.90
CA PHE A 44 23.00 -3.39 0.08
C PHE A 44 23.20 -2.04 -0.64
N HIS A 45 24.33 -1.39 -0.39
CA HIS A 45 24.71 -0.16 -1.08
C HIS A 45 25.71 -0.52 -2.18
N GLN A 46 25.27 -0.42 -3.43
CA GLN A 46 26.15 -0.61 -4.55
C GLN A 46 27.21 0.51 -4.59
N GLN A 47 28.49 0.13 -4.66
CA GLN A 47 29.56 1.10 -4.84
C GLN A 47 29.40 1.80 -6.20
N PHE A 48 29.53 3.10 -6.22
CA PHE A 48 29.43 3.92 -7.43
C PHE A 48 30.63 4.86 -7.55
N THR A 49 30.99 5.21 -8.76
CA THR A 49 31.99 6.23 -9.05
C THR A 49 31.30 7.54 -9.41
N LEU A 50 31.89 8.68 -8.98
CA LEU A 50 31.32 10.00 -9.26
C LEU A 50 31.20 10.33 -10.76
N ASN A 51 32.01 9.64 -11.58
CA ASN A 51 32.02 9.80 -13.03
C ASN A 51 31.03 8.88 -13.76
N ASP A 52 30.20 8.12 -13.03
CA ASP A 52 29.21 7.24 -13.65
C ASP A 52 28.08 8.06 -14.28
N PRO A 53 27.89 8.02 -15.60
CA PRO A 53 26.86 8.78 -16.28
C PRO A 53 25.43 8.35 -15.88
N SER A 54 25.27 7.17 -15.32
CA SER A 54 23.97 6.64 -14.91
C SER A 54 23.33 7.35 -13.71
N ILE A 55 24.12 8.12 -12.93
CA ILE A 55 23.69 8.85 -11.73
C ILE A 55 23.76 10.37 -11.88
N GLN A 56 24.18 10.86 -13.05
CA GLN A 56 24.39 12.29 -13.34
C GLN A 56 23.20 12.97 -14.03
N HIS A 57 22.01 12.32 -14.03
CA HIS A 57 20.84 12.92 -14.65
C HIS A 57 20.35 14.16 -13.87
N PRO A 58 19.92 15.22 -14.57
CA PRO A 58 19.38 16.41 -13.92
C PRO A 58 18.09 16.08 -13.16
N HIS A 59 17.92 16.73 -12.01
CA HIS A 59 16.68 16.63 -11.26
C HIS A 59 15.54 17.33 -12.03
N THR A 60 14.39 16.67 -12.16
CA THR A 60 13.22 17.21 -12.83
C THR A 60 12.27 17.78 -11.78
N ASP A 61 12.21 19.11 -11.68
CA ASP A 61 11.31 19.80 -10.74
C ASP A 61 9.84 19.64 -11.11
N ASN A 62 9.53 19.62 -12.40
CA ASN A 62 8.18 19.39 -12.91
C ASN A 62 7.96 17.92 -13.26
N GLN A 63 7.43 17.17 -12.31
CA GLN A 63 7.04 15.78 -12.54
C GLN A 63 5.80 15.73 -13.45
N ARG A 64 5.80 14.87 -14.48
CA ARG A 64 4.64 14.66 -15.36
C ARG A 64 3.41 14.17 -14.61
N VAL A 65 3.61 13.39 -13.55
CA VAL A 65 2.55 12.91 -12.65
C VAL A 65 2.88 13.37 -11.23
N PRO A 66 2.22 14.41 -10.73
CA PRO A 66 2.43 14.88 -9.36
C PRO A 66 1.92 13.84 -8.34
N GLU A 67 2.51 13.83 -7.14
CA GLU A 67 2.22 12.84 -6.09
C GLU A 67 0.73 12.76 -5.73
N HIS A 68 0.03 13.90 -5.70
CA HIS A 68 -1.41 13.93 -5.40
C HIS A 68 -2.25 13.23 -6.47
N LEU A 69 -1.89 13.35 -7.76
CA LEU A 69 -2.57 12.65 -8.85
C LEU A 69 -2.29 11.15 -8.79
N LEU A 70 -1.06 10.76 -8.46
CA LEU A 70 -0.69 9.36 -8.28
C LEU A 70 -1.50 8.73 -7.14
N THR A 71 -1.59 9.41 -5.98
CA THR A 71 -2.37 8.96 -4.83
C THR A 71 -3.86 8.87 -5.16
N LEU A 72 -4.40 9.83 -5.89
CA LEU A 72 -5.79 9.83 -6.31
C LEU A 72 -6.10 8.62 -7.21
N LEU A 73 -5.25 8.35 -8.18
CA LEU A 73 -5.45 7.23 -9.11
C LEU A 73 -5.21 5.86 -8.45
N SER A 74 -4.23 5.76 -7.54
CA SER A 74 -3.85 4.47 -6.95
C SER A 74 -4.67 4.09 -5.72
N VAL A 75 -5.21 5.05 -4.99
CA VAL A 75 -5.94 4.79 -3.73
C VAL A 75 -7.41 5.20 -3.85
N VAL A 76 -7.69 6.45 -4.21
CA VAL A 76 -9.06 6.97 -4.17
C VAL A 76 -9.95 6.32 -5.24
N LEU A 77 -9.43 6.15 -6.44
CA LEU A 77 -10.19 5.55 -7.54
C LEU A 77 -10.54 4.08 -7.26
N PRO A 78 -9.62 3.17 -6.85
CA PRO A 78 -10.01 1.80 -6.53
C PRO A 78 -10.98 1.71 -5.35
N ILE A 79 -10.79 2.50 -4.29
CA ILE A 79 -11.72 2.52 -3.15
C ILE A 79 -13.12 2.96 -3.60
N SER A 80 -13.23 4.01 -4.40
CA SER A 80 -14.51 4.48 -4.92
C SER A 80 -15.21 3.43 -5.80
N CYS A 81 -14.46 2.72 -6.63
CA CYS A 81 -14.97 1.59 -7.41
C CYS A 81 -15.49 0.45 -6.52
N ILE A 82 -14.74 0.08 -5.48
CA ILE A 82 -15.15 -0.97 -4.52
C ILE A 82 -16.46 -0.57 -3.84
N ILE A 83 -16.56 0.67 -3.36
CA ILE A 83 -17.77 1.20 -2.73
C ILE A 83 -18.94 1.17 -3.71
N PHE A 84 -18.75 1.70 -4.91
CA PHE A 84 -19.79 1.74 -5.94
C PHE A 84 -20.29 0.33 -6.31
N CYS A 85 -19.39 -0.60 -6.61
CA CYS A 85 -19.74 -1.98 -6.93
C CYS A 85 -20.43 -2.69 -5.77
N SER A 86 -20.01 -2.45 -4.51
CA SER A 86 -20.63 -3.07 -3.35
C SER A 86 -22.06 -2.57 -3.10
N MET A 87 -22.34 -1.31 -3.45
CA MET A 87 -23.69 -0.73 -3.33
C MET A 87 -24.70 -1.35 -4.30
N LEU A 88 -24.26 -1.82 -5.45
CA LEU A 88 -25.10 -2.47 -6.46
C LEU A 88 -25.52 -3.90 -6.08
N LEU A 89 -24.87 -4.51 -5.08
CA LEU A 89 -25.04 -5.91 -4.75
C LEU A 89 -25.89 -6.11 -3.48
N LYS A 90 -26.60 -7.25 -3.39
CA LYS A 90 -27.50 -7.53 -2.26
C LYS A 90 -26.79 -7.60 -0.91
N GLN A 91 -25.58 -8.14 -0.83
CA GLN A 91 -24.82 -8.28 0.43
C GLN A 91 -23.76 -7.17 0.55
N ARG A 92 -24.19 -5.94 0.61
CA ARG A 92 -23.36 -4.73 0.54
C ARG A 92 -22.18 -4.75 1.51
N TRP A 93 -22.47 -4.95 2.79
CA TRP A 93 -21.45 -4.87 3.84
C TRP A 93 -20.38 -5.95 3.78
N ALA A 94 -20.78 -7.20 3.53
CA ALA A 94 -19.85 -8.31 3.41
C ALA A 94 -18.90 -8.11 2.20
N ARG A 95 -19.46 -7.68 1.07
CA ARG A 95 -18.67 -7.46 -0.15
C ARG A 95 -17.78 -6.23 -0.04
N LEU A 96 -18.27 -5.15 0.59
CA LEU A 96 -17.46 -3.96 0.87
C LEU A 96 -16.25 -4.33 1.74
N ASN A 97 -16.50 -5.06 2.84
CA ASN A 97 -15.42 -5.48 3.73
C ASN A 97 -14.39 -6.37 3.02
N MET A 98 -14.85 -7.35 2.25
CA MET A 98 -13.96 -8.22 1.46
C MET A 98 -13.15 -7.43 0.42
N GLY A 99 -13.78 -6.49 -0.27
CA GLY A 99 -13.12 -5.64 -1.26
C GLY A 99 -12.05 -4.74 -0.64
N LEU A 100 -12.37 -4.08 0.47
CA LEU A 100 -11.43 -3.21 1.18
C LEU A 100 -10.27 -4.01 1.79
N LEU A 101 -10.54 -5.17 2.38
CA LEU A 101 -9.51 -6.05 2.92
C LEU A 101 -8.57 -6.54 1.81
N GLY A 102 -9.14 -7.01 0.69
CA GLY A 102 -8.35 -7.45 -0.46
C GLY A 102 -7.46 -6.33 -1.02
N PHE A 103 -8.01 -5.12 -1.11
CA PHE A 103 -7.25 -3.95 -1.54
C PHE A 103 -6.11 -3.60 -0.56
N ALA A 104 -6.39 -3.59 0.75
CA ALA A 104 -5.38 -3.35 1.77
C ALA A 104 -4.24 -4.39 1.72
N MET A 105 -4.58 -5.68 1.63
CA MET A 105 -3.61 -6.77 1.49
C MET A 105 -2.75 -6.62 0.23
N THR A 106 -3.36 -6.24 -0.88
CA THR A 106 -2.63 -6.00 -2.15
C THR A 106 -1.59 -4.89 -1.99
N ILE A 107 -1.95 -3.76 -1.36
CA ILE A 107 -1.01 -2.66 -1.10
C ILE A 107 0.14 -3.13 -0.22
N VAL A 108 -0.15 -3.86 0.87
CA VAL A 108 0.90 -4.34 1.80
C VAL A 108 1.84 -5.30 1.10
N ILE A 109 1.33 -6.29 0.37
CA ILE A 109 2.15 -7.28 -0.34
C ILE A 109 3.00 -6.61 -1.42
N THR A 110 2.41 -5.72 -2.21
CA THR A 110 3.14 -4.98 -3.25
C THR A 110 4.24 -4.10 -2.65
N GLY A 111 3.94 -3.42 -1.53
CA GLY A 111 4.93 -2.65 -0.78
C GLY A 111 6.09 -3.52 -0.29
N CYS A 112 5.81 -4.68 0.31
CA CYS A 112 6.83 -5.63 0.76
C CYS A 112 7.74 -6.08 -0.38
N ILE A 113 7.17 -6.49 -1.51
CA ILE A 113 7.94 -6.95 -2.68
C ILE A 113 8.79 -5.81 -3.23
N THR A 114 8.24 -4.61 -3.31
CA THR A 114 8.96 -3.43 -3.82
C THR A 114 10.14 -3.06 -2.93
N GLU A 115 9.96 -3.02 -1.60
CA GLU A 115 11.04 -2.70 -0.66
C GLU A 115 12.10 -3.80 -0.62
N LEU A 116 11.70 -5.07 -0.67
CA LEU A 116 12.66 -6.18 -0.79
C LEU A 116 13.49 -6.03 -2.07
N GLY A 117 12.86 -5.73 -3.20
CA GLY A 117 13.56 -5.50 -4.45
C GLY A 117 14.55 -4.33 -4.38
N LYS A 118 14.15 -3.21 -3.79
CA LYS A 118 15.03 -2.04 -3.58
C LYS A 118 16.23 -2.40 -2.70
N ASN A 119 16.00 -3.10 -1.59
CA ASN A 119 17.06 -3.46 -0.64
C ASN A 119 18.04 -4.48 -1.21
N LEU A 120 17.58 -5.39 -2.09
CA LEU A 120 18.43 -6.37 -2.75
C LEU A 120 19.28 -5.74 -3.85
N VAL A 121 18.71 -4.82 -4.62
CA VAL A 121 19.42 -4.19 -5.75
C VAL A 121 20.36 -3.07 -5.28
N GLY A 122 19.93 -2.27 -4.30
CA GLY A 122 20.74 -1.20 -3.69
C GLY A 122 21.29 -0.15 -4.67
N ARG A 123 20.69 -0.02 -5.87
CA ARG A 123 21.19 0.88 -6.92
C ARG A 123 20.84 2.34 -6.61
N PRO A 124 21.81 3.28 -6.68
CA PRO A 124 21.54 4.69 -6.52
C PRO A 124 20.60 5.20 -7.63
N ARG A 125 19.77 6.21 -7.30
CA ARG A 125 18.85 6.81 -8.26
C ARG A 125 19.61 7.56 -9.37
N PRO A 126 19.06 7.67 -10.59
CA PRO A 126 19.69 8.38 -11.69
C PRO A 126 19.98 9.87 -11.40
N ASP A 127 19.18 10.51 -10.54
CA ASP A 127 19.29 11.91 -10.12
C ASP A 127 20.01 12.08 -8.77
N PHE A 128 20.76 11.06 -8.32
CA PHE A 128 21.39 11.04 -7.00
C PHE A 128 22.33 12.25 -6.77
N LEU A 129 23.21 12.54 -7.72
CA LEU A 129 24.15 13.66 -7.60
C LEU A 129 23.47 15.03 -7.66
N ALA A 130 22.38 15.16 -8.40
CA ALA A 130 21.61 16.40 -8.47
C ALA A 130 20.89 16.74 -7.16
N ARG A 131 20.56 15.72 -6.34
CA ARG A 131 19.94 15.89 -5.01
C ARG A 131 20.94 16.16 -3.90
N CYS A 132 22.23 15.85 -4.10
CA CYS A 132 23.29 16.08 -3.12
C CYS A 132 23.94 17.48 -3.24
N LYS A 133 23.55 18.27 -4.22
CA LYS A 133 23.93 19.68 -4.38
C LYS A 133 22.95 20.59 -3.64
#